data_484d5200ad540539176a0fa8d89e21fc
#
_entry.id   484d5200ad540539176a0fa8d89e21fc
#
_cell.length_a   1.000
_cell.length_b   1.000
_cell.length_c   1.000
_cell.angle_alpha   90.00
_cell.angle_beta   90.00
_cell.angle_gamma   90.00
#
_symmetry.space_group_name_H-M   'P 1'
#
loop_
_entity.id
_entity.type
_entity.pdbx_description
1 polymer ?
#
loop_
_entity_poly.entity_id
_entity_poly.type
_entity_poly.pdbx_seq_one_letter_code
_entity_poly.pdbx_strand_id
1 'polypeptide(L)'
;MQYIATFFSHFGALRFERLCKTKGYAAQARPVPRSLSSSCGSCVYFTAPALSAEGLAQLRTPELEQLVCETCAGYEFLYQAEE
;
A
#
# COMPACT_ATOMS: atom_id res chain seq x y z
N MET A 1 5.76 9.25 7.00
CA MET A 1 5.81 7.82 7.33
C MET A 1 5.81 7.01 6.04
N GLN A 2 6.51 5.89 6.06
CA GLN A 2 6.62 5.01 4.91
C GLN A 2 5.60 3.90 4.99
N TYR A 3 4.86 3.72 3.90
CA TYR A 3 3.82 2.70 3.81
C TYR A 3 4.11 1.76 2.66
N ILE A 4 3.60 0.54 2.77
CA ILE A 4 3.69 -0.46 1.70
C ILE A 4 2.28 -1.01 1.48
N ALA A 5 1.80 -0.94 0.24
CA ALA A 5 0.51 -1.48 -0.14
C ALA A 5 0.71 -2.65 -1.10
N THR A 6 0.06 -3.77 -0.82
CA THR A 6 0.08 -4.92 -1.73
C THR A 6 -1.27 -5.09 -2.40
N PHE A 7 -1.30 -5.80 -3.52
CA PHE A 7 -2.48 -5.84 -4.38
C PHE A 7 -2.75 -7.24 -4.89
N PHE A 8 -4.00 -7.48 -5.28
CA PHE A 8 -4.40 -8.73 -5.91
C PHE A 8 -3.97 -8.81 -7.37
N SER A 9 -3.73 -7.65 -8.01
CA SER A 9 -3.30 -7.60 -9.41
C SER A 9 -2.23 -6.55 -9.61
N HIS A 10 -1.40 -6.78 -10.62
CA HIS A 10 -0.39 -5.79 -11.02
C HIS A 10 -1.04 -4.49 -11.49
N PHE A 11 -2.16 -4.58 -12.16
CA PHE A 11 -2.93 -3.41 -12.60
C PHE A 11 -3.39 -2.57 -11.40
N GLY A 12 -3.82 -3.24 -10.32
CA GLY A 12 -4.21 -2.54 -9.10
C GLY A 12 -3.06 -1.75 -8.49
N ALA A 13 -1.84 -2.30 -8.55
CA ALA A 13 -0.65 -1.60 -8.05
C ALA A 13 -0.39 -0.33 -8.86
N LEU A 14 -0.48 -0.39 -10.18
CA LEU A 14 -0.25 0.77 -11.04
C LEU A 14 -1.29 1.86 -10.80
N ARG A 15 -2.56 1.47 -10.64
CA ARG A 15 -3.63 2.43 -10.35
C ARG A 15 -3.42 3.11 -9.00
N PHE A 16 -3.00 2.35 -8.00
CA PHE A 16 -2.75 2.89 -6.67
C PHE A 16 -1.57 3.87 -6.68
N GLU A 17 -0.51 3.54 -7.40
CA GLU A 17 0.64 4.44 -7.54
C GLU A 17 0.18 5.78 -8.10
N ARG A 18 -0.65 5.76 -9.13
CA ARG A 18 -1.19 6.98 -9.71
C ARG A 18 -2.07 7.74 -8.73
N LEU A 19 -2.90 7.04 -7.98
CA LEU A 19 -3.74 7.67 -6.95
C LEU A 19 -2.89 8.40 -5.90
N CYS A 20 -1.82 7.76 -5.42
CA CYS A 20 -0.92 8.39 -4.46
C CYS A 20 -0.31 9.66 -5.02
N LYS A 21 0.10 9.64 -6.27
CA LYS A 21 0.70 10.82 -6.91
C LYS A 21 -0.29 11.97 -7.02
N THR A 22 -1.57 11.68 -7.27
CA THR A 22 -2.58 12.73 -7.31
C THR A 22 -2.82 13.34 -5.94
N LYS A 23 -2.52 12.62 -4.87
CA LYS A 23 -2.62 13.14 -3.50
C LYS A 23 -1.34 13.85 -3.05
N GLY A 24 -0.33 13.90 -3.89
CA GLY A 24 0.94 14.53 -3.56
C GLY A 24 1.88 13.63 -2.77
N TYR A 25 1.62 12.33 -2.70
CA TYR A 25 2.49 11.38 -2.01
C TYR A 25 3.57 10.88 -2.95
N ALA A 26 4.80 10.75 -2.46
CA ALA A 26 5.86 10.08 -3.20
C ALA A 26 5.56 8.59 -3.22
N ALA A 27 5.46 8.00 -4.41
CA ALA A 27 5.06 6.61 -4.57
C ALA A 27 5.87 5.92 -5.66
N GLN A 28 6.15 4.63 -5.45
CA GLN A 28 6.91 3.84 -6.41
C GLN A 28 6.46 2.38 -6.36
N ALA A 29 6.13 1.82 -7.52
CA ALA A 29 5.83 0.40 -7.63
C ALA A 29 7.14 -0.39 -7.58
N ARG A 30 7.17 -1.48 -6.81
CA ARG A 30 8.34 -2.35 -6.63
C ARG A 30 7.89 -3.79 -6.44
N PRO A 31 8.83 -4.75 -6.61
CA PRO A 31 8.55 -6.12 -6.19
C PRO A 31 8.28 -6.18 -4.69
N VAL A 32 7.39 -7.07 -4.28
CA VAL A 32 7.03 -7.20 -2.87
C VAL A 32 8.24 -7.75 -2.09
N PRO A 33 8.55 -7.19 -0.89
CA PRO A 33 9.66 -7.71 -0.09
C PRO A 33 9.35 -9.10 0.46
N ARG A 34 10.41 -9.86 0.78
CA ARG A 34 10.27 -11.24 1.27
C ARG A 34 9.48 -11.33 2.58
N SER A 35 9.54 -10.28 3.39
CA SER A 35 8.84 -10.23 4.68
C SER A 35 7.34 -10.02 4.54
N LEU A 36 6.87 -9.69 3.36
CA LEU A 36 5.46 -9.57 3.04
C LEU A 36 5.11 -10.55 1.93
N SER A 37 3.88 -11.02 1.90
CA SER A 37 3.38 -11.82 0.81
C SER A 37 2.33 -11.03 0.04
N SER A 38 2.22 -11.32 -1.27
CA SER A 38 1.26 -10.65 -2.13
C SER A 38 0.81 -11.62 -3.22
N SER A 39 -0.45 -11.51 -3.59
CA SER A 39 -1.03 -12.36 -4.64
C SER A 39 -0.40 -12.09 -6.01
N CYS A 40 0.02 -10.86 -6.30
CA CYS A 40 0.55 -10.51 -7.61
C CYS A 40 2.07 -10.29 -7.63
N GLY A 41 2.72 -10.31 -6.48
CA GLY A 41 4.17 -10.09 -6.39
C GLY A 41 4.60 -8.64 -6.54
N SER A 42 3.67 -7.71 -6.70
CA SER A 42 3.95 -6.27 -6.85
C SER A 42 3.35 -5.50 -5.70
N CYS A 43 4.02 -4.43 -5.29
CA CYS A 43 3.54 -3.54 -4.25
C CYS A 43 3.85 -2.09 -4.61
N VAL A 44 3.32 -1.17 -3.81
CA VAL A 44 3.63 0.25 -3.93
C VAL A 44 4.18 0.72 -2.60
N TYR A 45 5.39 1.28 -2.64
CA TYR A 45 5.98 1.99 -1.51
C TYR A 45 5.57 3.44 -1.63
N PHE A 46 5.02 4.02 -0.58
CA PHE A 46 4.67 5.43 -0.63
C PHE A 46 4.93 6.09 0.73
N THR A 47 5.19 7.39 0.67
CA THR A 47 5.44 8.21 1.84
C THR A 47 4.30 9.21 1.99
N ALA A 48 3.71 9.25 3.17
CA ALA A 48 2.60 10.15 3.46
C ALA A 48 2.63 10.54 4.93
N PRO A 49 1.93 11.62 5.34
CA PRO A 49 1.74 11.89 6.76
C PRO A 49 0.98 10.74 7.42
N ALA A 50 1.02 10.66 8.75
CA ALA A 50 0.28 9.63 9.47
C ALA A 50 -1.18 9.62 9.01
N LEU A 51 -1.64 8.48 8.50
CA LEU A 51 -2.98 8.37 7.92
C LEU A 51 -4.02 8.20 9.02
N SER A 52 -5.07 9.02 8.94
CA SER A 52 -6.25 8.85 9.78
C SER A 52 -7.13 7.74 9.21
N ALA A 53 -8.17 7.34 9.96
CA ALA A 53 -9.14 6.37 9.45
C ALA A 53 -9.78 6.85 8.14
N GLU A 54 -10.05 8.14 8.03
CA GLU A 54 -10.60 8.72 6.81
C GLU A 54 -9.61 8.66 5.65
N GLY A 55 -8.33 8.97 5.91
CA GLY A 55 -7.29 8.89 4.89
C GLY A 55 -7.10 7.46 4.40
N LEU A 56 -7.14 6.48 5.31
CA LEU A 56 -7.06 5.07 4.95
C LEU A 56 -8.26 4.67 4.06
N ALA A 57 -9.46 5.13 4.41
CA ALA A 57 -10.65 4.81 3.63
C ALA A 57 -10.53 5.33 2.20
N GLN A 58 -9.92 6.48 1.99
CA GLN A 58 -9.72 7.05 0.66
C GLN A 58 -8.73 6.25 -0.19
N LEU A 59 -7.84 5.50 0.44
CA LEU A 59 -6.84 4.68 -0.25
C LEU A 59 -7.29 3.25 -0.50
N ARG A 60 -8.45 2.84 0.03
CA ARG A 60 -8.96 1.49 -0.14
C ARG A 60 -9.56 1.32 -1.52
N THR A 61 -8.83 0.68 -2.42
CA THR A 61 -9.32 0.33 -3.75
C THR A 61 -9.74 -1.15 -3.76
N PRO A 62 -10.56 -1.57 -4.73
CA PRO A 62 -10.97 -2.98 -4.79
C PRO A 62 -9.81 -3.97 -4.91
N GLU A 63 -8.71 -3.56 -5.52
CA GLU A 63 -7.55 -4.43 -5.71
C GLU A 63 -6.57 -4.41 -4.55
N LEU A 64 -6.79 -3.55 -3.54
CA LEU A 64 -5.89 -3.46 -2.39
C LEU A 64 -6.02 -4.72 -1.53
N GLU A 65 -4.90 -5.43 -1.37
CA GLU A 65 -4.83 -6.64 -0.58
C GLU A 65 -4.50 -6.35 0.87
N GLN A 66 -3.42 -5.59 1.10
CA GLN A 66 -3.07 -5.16 2.45
C GLN A 66 -2.29 -3.86 2.41
N LEU A 67 -2.35 -3.12 3.52
CA LEU A 67 -1.62 -1.87 3.69
C LEU A 67 -0.90 -1.95 5.03
N VAL A 68 0.41 -1.73 5.01
CA VAL A 68 1.24 -1.76 6.20
C VAL A 68 2.04 -0.47 6.33
N CYS A 69 2.37 -0.12 7.57
CA CYS A 69 3.28 0.97 7.88
C CYS A 69 4.62 0.37 8.30
N GLU A 70 5.70 0.85 7.70
CA GLU A 70 7.04 0.39 8.07
C GLU A 70 7.48 1.10 9.34
N THR A 71 7.87 0.34 10.35
CA THR A 71 8.31 0.86 11.65
C THR A 71 9.68 0.31 11.98
N CYS A 72 10.30 0.84 13.05
CA CYS A 72 11.58 0.34 13.55
C CYS A 72 11.50 -1.13 13.97
N ALA A 73 10.34 -1.58 14.40
CA ALA A 73 10.13 -2.95 14.86
C ALA A 73 9.66 -3.89 13.75
N GLY A 74 9.46 -3.40 12.52
CA GLY A 74 8.96 -4.17 11.39
C GLY A 74 7.78 -3.51 10.75
N TYR A 75 6.69 -4.25 10.55
CA TYR A 75 5.50 -3.75 9.87
C TYR A 75 4.32 -3.70 10.81
N GLU A 76 3.55 -2.61 10.73
CA GLU A 76 2.26 -2.49 11.40
C GLU A 76 1.18 -2.64 10.34
N PHE A 77 0.31 -3.64 10.49
CA PHE A 77 -0.75 -3.92 9.52
C PHE A 77 -1.94 -3.00 9.78
N LEU A 78 -2.24 -2.13 8.81
CA LEU A 78 -3.32 -1.15 8.91
C LEU A 78 -4.60 -1.61 8.24
N TYR A 79 -4.49 -2.46 7.23
CA TYR A 79 -5.63 -2.98 6.48
C TYR A 79 -5.25 -4.32 5.88
N GLN A 80 -6.19 -5.24 5.92
CA GLN A 80 -6.04 -6.53 5.26
C GLN A 80 -7.38 -6.93 4.70
N ALA A 81 -7.41 -7.17 3.39
CA ALA A 81 -8.65 -7.54 2.73
C ALA A 81 -9.09 -8.94 3.16
N GLU A 82 -10.39 -9.13 3.32
CA GLU A 82 -10.97 -10.44 3.54
C GLU A 82 -11.32 -11.05 2.19
N GLU A 83 -11.04 -12.33 2.05
CA GLU A 83 -11.42 -13.07 0.86
C GLU A 83 -12.79 -13.71 1.02
#